data_cd9f097af96ce0f1c9c9cc0c35adf390
#
_entry.id   cd9f097af96ce0f1c9c9cc0c35adf390
#
_cell.length_a   1.000
_cell.length_b   1.000
_cell.length_c   1.000
_cell.angle_alpha   90.00
_cell.angle_beta   90.00
_cell.angle_gamma   90.00
#
_symmetry.space_group_name_H-M   'P 1'
#
loop_
_entity.id
_entity.type
_entity.pdbx_description
1 polymer ?
#
loop_
_entity_poly.entity_id
_entity_poly.type
_entity_poly.pdbx_seq_one_letter_code
_entity_poly.pdbx_strand_id
1 'polypeptide(L)'
;MREQVKETNRLASLLDKHALAILSGSIFITLIMVSQLVPFPEFSTEVSDFAPPNESERQIEAIELEFPPQASRIYVNVKSSEQTGNPLSLPLIQDMYNESLAVQSMAEERGVTILSQINVALAVDTIISERDPSKNLMSMSSWNEVIDAVEEGEDCTSLAGETSITAAAGFAAEALVSSDLKFDGLCDYLDGVNNADPTPSAYSTMWIIETSAQDPKEILMPFSLELREYLSEGGSAGANGLVYSVVSEELVSQDINDGTLSNFTSLLAISLLVIVGILALAFRSAVMVSAPLVALTAALSWTYGLVALGGSEFTVLDIAVAPVILSLIHI
;
A
#
# COMPACT_ATOMS: atom_id res chain seq x y z
N MET A 1 -11.81 58.22 9.71
CA MET A 1 -12.36 57.73 11.00
C MET A 1 -13.87 57.92 11.13
N ARG A 2 -14.48 59.09 10.83
CA ARG A 2 -15.95 59.28 10.92
C ARG A 2 -16.76 58.51 9.85
N GLU A 3 -16.25 58.30 8.66
CA GLU A 3 -16.93 57.49 7.61
C GLU A 3 -16.94 56.02 7.94
N GLN A 4 -15.85 55.47 8.45
CA GLN A 4 -15.78 54.05 8.87
C GLN A 4 -16.78 53.75 10.00
N VAL A 5 -16.93 54.65 10.97
CA VAL A 5 -17.91 54.50 12.06
C VAL A 5 -19.35 54.57 11.55
N LYS A 6 -19.62 55.30 10.46
CA LYS A 6 -20.94 55.41 9.88
C LYS A 6 -21.31 54.18 9.03
N GLU A 7 -20.34 53.56 8.38
CA GLU A 7 -20.54 52.29 7.64
C GLU A 7 -20.71 51.10 8.59
N THR A 8 -19.93 51.02 9.64
CA THR A 8 -20.10 49.97 10.68
C THR A 8 -21.47 50.04 11.34
N ASN A 9 -21.99 51.26 11.64
CA ASN A 9 -23.32 51.42 12.23
C ASN A 9 -24.45 51.05 11.24
N ARG A 10 -24.27 51.27 9.91
CA ARG A 10 -25.24 50.84 8.87
C ARG A 10 -25.25 49.30 8.73
N LEU A 11 -24.10 48.67 8.70
CA LEU A 11 -23.97 47.22 8.66
C LEU A 11 -24.59 46.56 9.90
N ALA A 12 -24.30 47.07 11.11
CA ALA A 12 -24.89 46.58 12.32
C ALA A 12 -26.41 46.69 12.33
N SER A 13 -26.97 47.80 11.88
CA SER A 13 -28.43 47.98 11.82
C SER A 13 -29.12 47.12 10.77
N LEU A 14 -28.44 46.81 9.64
CA LEU A 14 -28.92 45.85 8.63
C LEU A 14 -28.89 44.43 9.12
N LEU A 15 -27.81 44.04 9.86
CA LEU A 15 -27.66 42.73 10.46
C LEU A 15 -28.75 42.51 11.53
N ASP A 16 -29.01 43.50 12.37
CA ASP A 16 -30.03 43.40 13.41
C ASP A 16 -31.44 43.27 12.83
N LYS A 17 -31.75 44.08 11.81
CA LYS A 17 -33.06 44.06 11.12
C LYS A 17 -33.35 42.76 10.39
N HIS A 18 -32.34 42.07 9.90
CA HIS A 18 -32.47 40.84 9.12
C HIS A 18 -31.84 39.61 9.80
N ALA A 19 -31.54 39.69 11.09
CA ALA A 19 -30.86 38.66 11.86
C ALA A 19 -31.49 37.25 11.68
N LEU A 20 -32.82 37.19 11.73
CA LEU A 20 -33.57 35.93 11.60
C LEU A 20 -33.49 35.36 10.18
N ALA A 21 -33.50 36.23 9.16
CA ALA A 21 -33.37 35.79 7.75
C ALA A 21 -31.94 35.31 7.46
N ILE A 22 -30.93 35.99 8.00
CA ILE A 22 -29.51 35.60 7.86
C ILE A 22 -29.26 34.27 8.58
N LEU A 23 -29.77 34.12 9.80
CA LEU A 23 -29.62 32.87 10.57
C LEU A 23 -30.28 31.67 9.86
N SER A 24 -31.55 31.86 9.39
CA SER A 24 -32.24 30.80 8.67
C SER A 24 -31.58 30.44 7.35
N GLY A 25 -31.08 31.44 6.62
CA GLY A 25 -30.29 31.22 5.40
C GLY A 25 -28.98 30.46 5.67
N SER A 26 -28.25 30.85 6.72
CA SER A 26 -27.03 30.14 7.13
C SER A 26 -27.29 28.69 7.52
N ILE A 27 -28.35 28.42 8.31
CA ILE A 27 -28.73 27.06 8.66
C ILE A 27 -29.09 26.25 7.42
N PHE A 28 -29.85 26.85 6.48
CA PHE A 28 -30.25 26.17 5.27
C PHE A 28 -29.02 25.81 4.38
N ILE A 29 -28.09 26.75 4.21
CA ILE A 29 -26.83 26.48 3.49
C ILE A 29 -26.03 25.39 4.18
N THR A 30 -25.91 25.44 5.53
CA THR A 30 -25.19 24.42 6.29
C THR A 30 -25.81 23.03 6.08
N LEU A 31 -27.13 22.91 6.08
CA LEU A 31 -27.81 21.64 5.83
C LEU A 31 -27.54 21.11 4.41
N ILE A 32 -27.53 21.98 3.41
CA ILE A 32 -27.16 21.59 2.04
C ILE A 32 -25.72 21.10 2.00
N MET A 33 -24.79 21.83 2.60
CA MET A 33 -23.36 21.45 2.60
C MET A 33 -23.11 20.14 3.35
N VAL A 34 -23.77 19.94 4.50
CA VAL A 34 -23.70 18.67 5.24
C VAL A 34 -24.29 17.51 4.44
N SER A 35 -25.36 17.75 3.66
CA SER A 35 -25.94 16.70 2.81
C SER A 35 -25.00 16.21 1.71
N GLN A 36 -24.06 17.03 1.28
CA GLN A 36 -23.02 16.62 0.30
C GLN A 36 -21.93 15.74 0.92
N LEU A 37 -21.83 15.72 2.25
CA LEU A 37 -20.85 14.90 2.98
C LEU A 37 -21.44 13.54 3.44
N VAL A 38 -22.61 13.16 2.92
CA VAL A 38 -23.26 11.88 3.27
C VAL A 38 -23.58 11.11 1.98
N PRO A 39 -22.96 9.94 1.70
CA PRO A 39 -21.92 9.29 2.52
C PRO A 39 -20.66 10.11 2.62
N PHE A 40 -19.88 9.91 3.68
CA PHE A 40 -18.60 10.64 3.83
C PHE A 40 -17.68 10.24 2.67
N PRO A 41 -17.15 11.21 1.93
CA PRO A 41 -16.34 10.91 0.75
C PRO A 41 -15.05 10.16 1.14
N GLU A 42 -14.66 9.23 0.32
CA GLU A 42 -13.39 8.53 0.46
C GLU A 42 -12.24 9.49 0.13
N PHE A 43 -11.13 9.35 0.87
CA PHE A 43 -9.94 10.14 0.62
C PHE A 43 -9.06 9.43 -0.40
N SER A 44 -8.70 10.13 -1.46
CA SER A 44 -7.67 9.66 -2.36
C SER A 44 -6.29 9.78 -1.71
N THR A 45 -5.49 8.73 -1.85
CA THR A 45 -4.10 8.67 -1.40
C THR A 45 -3.16 8.40 -2.57
N GLU A 46 -3.64 8.53 -3.80
CA GLU A 46 -2.80 8.40 -4.98
C GLU A 46 -1.76 9.52 -4.99
N VAL A 47 -0.51 9.15 -5.25
CA VAL A 47 0.61 10.10 -5.23
C VAL A 47 0.42 11.21 -6.27
N SER A 48 -0.26 10.90 -7.38
CA SER A 48 -0.67 11.82 -8.43
C SER A 48 -1.52 12.98 -7.92
N ASP A 49 -2.39 12.75 -6.93
CA ASP A 49 -3.30 13.77 -6.39
C ASP A 49 -2.57 14.83 -5.57
N PHE A 50 -1.35 14.54 -5.12
CA PHE A 50 -0.50 15.47 -4.38
C PHE A 50 0.45 16.27 -5.28
N ALA A 51 0.63 15.84 -6.52
CA ALA A 51 1.50 16.53 -7.45
C ALA A 51 0.77 17.73 -8.07
N PRO A 52 1.37 18.95 -8.06
CA PRO A 52 0.78 20.05 -8.83
C PRO A 52 0.81 19.68 -10.31
N PRO A 53 -0.25 19.97 -11.07
CA PRO A 53 -0.31 19.66 -12.50
C PRO A 53 0.86 20.31 -13.23
N ASN A 54 1.87 19.51 -13.53
CA ASN A 54 3.08 19.93 -14.21
C ASN A 54 3.20 19.27 -15.60
N GLU A 55 4.17 19.70 -16.40
CA GLU A 55 4.37 19.16 -17.75
C GLU A 55 4.72 17.68 -17.74
N SER A 56 5.48 17.21 -16.73
CA SER A 56 5.85 15.80 -16.60
C SER A 56 4.65 14.92 -16.31
N GLU A 57 3.72 15.38 -15.48
CA GLU A 57 2.48 14.67 -15.15
C GLU A 57 1.59 14.50 -16.39
N ARG A 58 1.40 15.57 -17.17
CA ARG A 58 0.66 15.51 -18.44
C ARG A 58 1.31 14.57 -19.45
N GLN A 59 2.64 14.46 -19.44
CA GLN A 59 3.37 13.53 -20.29
C GLN A 59 3.19 12.09 -19.82
N ILE A 60 3.17 11.84 -18.51
CA ILE A 60 2.87 10.51 -17.93
C ILE A 60 1.45 10.12 -18.29
N GLU A 61 0.47 10.99 -18.05
CA GLU A 61 -0.94 10.76 -18.39
C GLU A 61 -1.13 10.47 -19.89
N ALA A 62 -0.44 11.20 -20.75
CA ALA A 62 -0.47 10.96 -22.20
C ALA A 62 0.15 9.60 -22.56
N ILE A 63 1.22 9.17 -21.88
CA ILE A 63 1.83 7.86 -22.07
C ILE A 63 0.88 6.74 -21.57
N GLU A 64 0.26 6.90 -20.41
CA GLU A 64 -0.68 5.93 -19.85
C GLU A 64 -1.95 5.78 -20.71
N LEU A 65 -2.40 6.85 -21.37
CA LEU A 65 -3.52 6.79 -22.32
C LEU A 65 -3.17 6.00 -23.58
N GLU A 66 -1.92 6.09 -24.08
CA GLU A 66 -1.48 5.36 -25.27
C GLU A 66 -0.95 3.96 -24.91
N PHE A 67 -0.34 3.80 -23.73
CA PHE A 67 0.28 2.58 -23.22
C PHE A 67 -0.23 2.29 -21.80
N PRO A 68 -1.50 1.91 -21.63
CA PRO A 68 -2.07 1.65 -20.32
C PRO A 68 -1.26 0.55 -19.62
N PRO A 69 -0.99 0.68 -18.32
CA PRO A 69 -0.29 -0.35 -17.57
C PRO A 69 -1.05 -1.67 -17.69
N GLN A 70 -0.32 -2.73 -17.99
CA GLN A 70 -0.92 -4.06 -18.20
C GLN A 70 -0.95 -4.87 -16.92
N ALA A 71 -0.08 -4.56 -15.97
CA ALA A 71 0.06 -5.29 -14.73
C ALA A 71 0.16 -4.36 -13.51
N SER A 72 -0.53 -4.72 -12.46
CA SER A 72 -0.27 -4.27 -11.10
C SER A 72 0.63 -5.28 -10.38
N ARG A 73 1.46 -4.84 -9.43
CA ARG A 73 2.44 -5.69 -8.78
C ARG A 73 2.25 -5.72 -7.28
N ILE A 74 2.24 -6.94 -6.76
CA ILE A 74 2.31 -7.20 -5.33
C ILE A 74 3.69 -7.78 -5.03
N TYR A 75 4.41 -7.13 -4.12
CA TYR A 75 5.73 -7.58 -3.67
C TYR A 75 5.60 -8.27 -2.33
N VAL A 76 6.16 -9.46 -2.21
CA VAL A 76 6.18 -10.23 -0.97
C VAL A 76 7.64 -10.45 -0.60
N ASN A 77 8.08 -9.85 0.50
CA ASN A 77 9.38 -10.13 1.08
C ASN A 77 9.27 -11.36 1.98
N VAL A 78 10.09 -12.36 1.72
CA VAL A 78 10.08 -13.65 2.41
C VAL A 78 11.38 -13.82 3.19
N LYS A 79 11.24 -14.12 4.48
CA LYS A 79 12.34 -14.36 5.40
C LYS A 79 12.11 -15.64 6.18
N SER A 80 13.19 -16.21 6.75
CA SER A 80 13.00 -17.24 7.75
C SER A 80 12.42 -16.65 9.04
N SER A 81 11.56 -17.39 9.71
CA SER A 81 11.04 -17.03 11.04
C SER A 81 12.14 -17.10 12.12
N GLU A 82 13.18 -17.89 11.90
CA GLU A 82 14.34 -17.94 12.76
C GLU A 82 15.31 -16.80 12.43
N GLN A 83 15.83 -16.13 13.44
CA GLN A 83 16.70 -14.96 13.29
C GLN A 83 17.99 -15.23 12.48
N THR A 84 18.43 -16.49 12.44
CA THR A 84 19.59 -16.98 11.68
C THR A 84 19.21 -18.02 10.63
N GLY A 85 17.90 -18.16 10.36
CA GLY A 85 17.38 -19.15 9.44
C GLY A 85 17.60 -18.74 7.99
N ASN A 86 17.62 -19.74 7.13
CA ASN A 86 17.88 -19.58 5.70
C ASN A 86 16.58 -19.82 4.90
N PRO A 87 15.95 -18.79 4.31
CA PRO A 87 14.73 -18.96 3.53
C PRO A 87 14.95 -19.77 2.24
N LEU A 88 16.21 -19.99 1.84
CA LEU A 88 16.57 -20.79 0.67
C LEU A 88 16.83 -22.26 0.99
N SER A 89 16.60 -22.72 2.23
CA SER A 89 16.64 -24.14 2.52
C SER A 89 15.56 -24.89 1.73
N LEU A 90 15.87 -26.09 1.25
CA LEU A 90 14.99 -26.82 0.35
C LEU A 90 13.56 -27.01 0.89
N PRO A 91 13.34 -27.38 2.16
CA PRO A 91 11.97 -27.48 2.69
C PRO A 91 11.21 -26.15 2.64
N LEU A 92 11.87 -25.02 2.94
CA LEU A 92 11.22 -23.70 2.92
C LEU A 92 10.91 -23.22 1.49
N ILE A 93 11.74 -23.56 0.51
CA ILE A 93 11.44 -23.30 -0.90
C ILE A 93 10.28 -24.18 -1.38
N GLN A 94 10.20 -25.42 -0.96
CA GLN A 94 9.06 -26.30 -1.26
C GLN A 94 7.76 -25.76 -0.62
N ASP A 95 7.82 -25.25 0.60
CA ASP A 95 6.68 -24.56 1.22
C ASP A 95 6.28 -23.32 0.44
N MET A 96 7.24 -22.49 0.01
CA MET A 96 6.97 -21.32 -0.84
C MET A 96 6.32 -21.70 -2.18
N TYR A 97 6.70 -22.84 -2.75
CA TYR A 97 6.07 -23.36 -3.95
C TYR A 97 4.59 -23.69 -3.70
N ASN A 98 4.29 -24.39 -2.61
CA ASN A 98 2.91 -24.71 -2.23
C ASN A 98 2.08 -23.45 -1.96
N GLU A 99 2.66 -22.44 -1.31
CA GLU A 99 2.00 -21.14 -1.11
C GLU A 99 1.69 -20.43 -2.42
N SER A 100 2.59 -20.55 -3.42
CA SER A 100 2.34 -19.97 -4.75
C SER A 100 1.12 -20.60 -5.43
N LEU A 101 0.91 -21.90 -5.26
CA LEU A 101 -0.28 -22.59 -5.77
C LEU A 101 -1.55 -22.21 -5.00
N ALA A 102 -1.45 -22.06 -3.68
CA ALA A 102 -2.57 -21.61 -2.86
C ALA A 102 -3.01 -20.18 -3.21
N VAL A 103 -2.06 -19.27 -3.44
CA VAL A 103 -2.33 -17.90 -3.89
C VAL A 103 -2.98 -17.88 -5.27
N GLN A 104 -2.55 -18.75 -6.19
CA GLN A 104 -3.19 -18.90 -7.48
C GLN A 104 -4.68 -19.31 -7.34
N SER A 105 -4.97 -20.30 -6.50
CA SER A 105 -6.35 -20.72 -6.22
C SER A 105 -7.19 -19.61 -5.58
N MET A 106 -6.61 -18.87 -4.63
CA MET A 106 -7.28 -17.73 -3.98
C MET A 106 -7.63 -16.64 -5.01
N ALA A 107 -6.73 -16.33 -5.93
CA ALA A 107 -6.98 -15.36 -6.98
C ALA A 107 -8.13 -15.79 -7.90
N GLU A 108 -8.14 -17.06 -8.30
CA GLU A 108 -9.21 -17.65 -9.13
C GLU A 108 -10.57 -17.58 -8.42
N GLU A 109 -10.64 -17.88 -7.13
CA GLU A 109 -11.87 -17.79 -6.33
C GLU A 109 -12.40 -16.35 -6.23
N ARG A 110 -11.50 -15.36 -6.22
CA ARG A 110 -11.82 -13.93 -6.16
C ARG A 110 -12.05 -13.29 -7.53
N GLY A 111 -11.77 -14.02 -8.61
CA GLY A 111 -11.86 -13.50 -9.97
C GLY A 111 -10.74 -12.52 -10.32
N VAL A 112 -9.60 -12.61 -9.63
CA VAL A 112 -8.39 -11.83 -9.93
C VAL A 112 -7.57 -12.59 -10.97
N THR A 113 -7.13 -11.87 -11.98
CA THR A 113 -6.29 -12.44 -13.04
C THR A 113 -4.82 -12.29 -12.67
N ILE A 114 -4.18 -13.36 -12.21
CA ILE A 114 -2.73 -13.41 -12.07
C ILE A 114 -2.10 -13.60 -13.45
N LEU A 115 -1.27 -12.66 -13.87
CA LEU A 115 -0.52 -12.69 -15.13
C LEU A 115 0.76 -13.51 -14.97
N SER A 116 1.47 -13.30 -13.87
CA SER A 116 2.68 -14.04 -13.54
C SER A 116 2.92 -14.08 -12.03
N GLN A 117 3.62 -15.13 -11.61
CA GLN A 117 4.21 -15.22 -10.28
C GLN A 117 5.69 -15.55 -10.44
N ILE A 118 6.54 -14.75 -9.80
CA ILE A 118 8.00 -14.88 -9.90
C ILE A 118 8.57 -14.98 -8.49
N ASN A 119 9.08 -16.14 -8.13
CA ASN A 119 9.84 -16.37 -6.91
C ASN A 119 10.88 -17.47 -7.11
N VAL A 120 11.77 -17.64 -6.15
CA VAL A 120 12.86 -18.62 -6.25
C VAL A 120 12.33 -20.05 -6.41
N ALA A 121 11.24 -20.40 -5.73
CA ALA A 121 10.67 -21.75 -5.80
C ALA A 121 10.15 -22.09 -7.20
N LEU A 122 9.38 -21.17 -7.79
CA LEU A 122 8.84 -21.33 -9.15
C LEU A 122 9.96 -21.31 -10.19
N ALA A 123 10.99 -20.47 -9.99
CA ALA A 123 12.14 -20.43 -10.89
C ALA A 123 12.90 -21.75 -10.88
N VAL A 124 13.18 -22.30 -9.71
CA VAL A 124 13.86 -23.61 -9.58
C VAL A 124 13.00 -24.73 -10.16
N ASP A 125 11.71 -24.76 -9.84
CA ASP A 125 10.78 -25.78 -10.39
C ASP A 125 10.72 -25.74 -11.92
N THR A 126 10.66 -24.55 -12.50
CA THR A 126 10.64 -24.36 -13.94
C THR A 126 11.91 -24.93 -14.59
N ILE A 127 13.07 -24.63 -14.04
CA ILE A 127 14.36 -25.13 -14.58
C ILE A 127 14.42 -26.64 -14.48
N ILE A 128 14.03 -27.24 -13.36
CA ILE A 128 14.00 -28.71 -13.19
C ILE A 128 13.06 -29.35 -14.22
N SER A 129 11.84 -28.83 -14.35
CA SER A 129 10.83 -29.39 -15.23
C SER A 129 11.12 -29.22 -16.73
N GLU A 130 11.82 -28.14 -17.10
CA GLU A 130 12.32 -27.95 -18.47
C GLU A 130 13.41 -28.95 -18.85
N ARG A 131 14.25 -29.34 -17.87
CA ARG A 131 15.32 -30.33 -18.10
C ARG A 131 14.80 -31.75 -18.07
N ASP A 132 14.01 -32.08 -17.08
CA ASP A 132 13.38 -33.41 -16.94
C ASP A 132 11.90 -33.26 -16.56
N PRO A 133 10.98 -33.36 -17.53
CA PRO A 133 9.53 -33.23 -17.28
C PRO A 133 8.96 -34.27 -16.31
N SER A 134 9.73 -35.29 -15.93
CA SER A 134 9.32 -36.29 -14.92
C SER A 134 9.67 -35.87 -13.48
N LYS A 135 10.45 -34.81 -13.32
CA LYS A 135 10.89 -34.26 -12.03
C LYS A 135 10.29 -32.89 -11.77
N ASN A 136 10.17 -32.54 -10.51
CA ASN A 136 9.73 -31.22 -10.05
C ASN A 136 10.39 -30.90 -8.71
N LEU A 137 10.30 -29.66 -8.26
CA LEU A 137 10.88 -29.21 -6.99
C LEU A 137 10.41 -30.06 -5.80
N MET A 138 9.14 -30.47 -5.78
CA MET A 138 8.55 -31.26 -4.69
C MET A 138 9.07 -32.70 -4.62
N SER A 139 9.67 -33.20 -5.70
CA SER A 139 10.29 -34.54 -5.74
C SER A 139 11.73 -34.56 -5.23
N MET A 140 12.34 -33.40 -4.98
CA MET A 140 13.72 -33.26 -4.53
C MET A 140 13.83 -33.43 -3.00
N SER A 141 14.87 -34.16 -2.56
CA SER A 141 15.13 -34.40 -1.13
C SER A 141 16.32 -33.59 -0.59
N SER A 142 17.13 -33.04 -1.49
CA SER A 142 18.33 -32.26 -1.14
C SER A 142 18.68 -31.28 -2.24
N TRP A 143 19.46 -30.26 -1.91
CA TRP A 143 20.01 -29.34 -2.89
C TRP A 143 20.94 -30.03 -3.88
N ASN A 144 21.62 -31.11 -3.46
CA ASN A 144 22.42 -31.93 -4.38
C ASN A 144 21.57 -32.50 -5.51
N GLU A 145 20.37 -33.04 -5.19
CA GLU A 145 19.46 -33.53 -6.20
C GLU A 145 18.90 -32.43 -7.12
N VAL A 146 18.68 -31.23 -6.58
CA VAL A 146 18.29 -30.04 -7.39
C VAL A 146 19.39 -29.72 -8.38
N ILE A 147 20.63 -29.66 -7.92
CA ILE A 147 21.80 -29.34 -8.72
C ILE A 147 22.00 -30.42 -9.80
N ASP A 148 21.99 -31.69 -9.42
CA ASP A 148 22.10 -32.80 -10.37
C ASP A 148 20.99 -32.78 -11.43
N ALA A 149 19.76 -32.40 -11.07
CA ALA A 149 18.64 -32.30 -11.99
C ALA A 149 18.78 -31.13 -12.97
N VAL A 150 19.36 -30.02 -12.52
CA VAL A 150 19.57 -28.82 -13.34
C VAL A 150 20.75 -28.96 -14.29
N GLU A 151 21.81 -29.70 -13.89
CA GLU A 151 23.10 -29.68 -14.59
C GLU A 151 23.57 -31.06 -15.09
N GLU A 152 22.67 -32.00 -15.21
CA GLU A 152 22.97 -33.34 -15.72
C GLU A 152 23.80 -33.29 -17.02
N GLY A 153 25.12 -33.49 -16.89
CA GLY A 153 26.05 -33.69 -18.00
C GLY A 153 26.89 -32.49 -18.46
N GLU A 154 26.89 -31.37 -17.74
CA GLU A 154 27.75 -30.23 -18.08
C GLU A 154 29.06 -30.19 -17.25
N ASP A 155 30.18 -30.05 -17.91
CA ASP A 155 31.50 -29.87 -17.30
C ASP A 155 31.54 -28.47 -16.64
N CYS A 156 32.02 -28.34 -15.41
CA CYS A 156 32.13 -27.07 -14.66
C CYS A 156 32.89 -25.97 -15.43
N THR A 157 33.76 -26.35 -16.33
CA THR A 157 34.49 -25.42 -17.22
C THR A 157 33.62 -24.76 -18.27
N SER A 158 32.50 -25.38 -18.66
CA SER A 158 31.53 -24.83 -19.61
C SER A 158 30.56 -23.85 -18.98
N LEU A 159 30.33 -23.93 -17.66
CA LEU A 159 29.44 -23.05 -16.90
C LEU A 159 30.04 -21.65 -16.67
N ALA A 160 31.35 -21.49 -16.71
CA ALA A 160 32.03 -20.22 -16.52
C ALA A 160 31.81 -19.21 -17.67
N GLY A 161 31.12 -19.58 -18.72
CA GLY A 161 30.83 -18.72 -19.86
C GLY A 161 29.59 -19.15 -20.64
N GLU A 162 28.51 -18.46 -20.50
CA GLU A 162 27.45 -18.34 -21.52
C GLU A 162 26.36 -19.38 -21.65
N THR A 163 25.99 -20.16 -20.62
CA THR A 163 24.74 -20.91 -20.72
C THR A 163 23.54 -20.04 -20.32
N SER A 164 22.45 -20.13 -21.07
CA SER A 164 21.19 -19.41 -20.84
C SER A 164 20.61 -19.65 -19.43
N ILE A 165 20.97 -20.75 -18.80
CA ILE A 165 20.55 -21.14 -17.44
C ILE A 165 21.32 -20.37 -16.38
N THR A 166 22.65 -20.25 -16.51
CA THR A 166 23.47 -19.45 -15.60
C THR A 166 23.10 -17.97 -15.66
N ALA A 167 22.76 -17.46 -16.85
CA ALA A 167 22.29 -16.10 -17.00
C ALA A 167 20.89 -15.91 -16.37
N ALA A 168 19.97 -16.85 -16.57
CA ALA A 168 18.63 -16.81 -15.96
C ALA A 168 18.68 -16.99 -14.44
N ALA A 169 19.50 -17.91 -13.93
CA ALA A 169 19.71 -18.09 -12.51
C ALA A 169 20.41 -16.89 -11.86
N GLY A 170 21.40 -16.27 -12.55
CA GLY A 170 22.04 -15.06 -12.11
C GLY A 170 21.07 -13.87 -12.07
N PHE A 171 20.27 -13.69 -13.11
CA PHE A 171 19.23 -12.66 -13.14
C PHE A 171 18.16 -12.89 -12.04
N ALA A 172 17.70 -14.13 -11.87
CA ALA A 172 16.76 -14.48 -10.81
C ALA A 172 17.37 -14.25 -9.42
N ALA A 173 18.65 -14.59 -9.23
CA ALA A 173 19.35 -14.34 -7.99
C ALA A 173 19.48 -12.84 -7.69
N GLU A 174 19.86 -12.03 -8.67
CA GLU A 174 19.97 -10.57 -8.50
C GLU A 174 18.62 -9.89 -8.26
N ALA A 175 17.55 -10.38 -8.89
CA ALA A 175 16.23 -9.77 -8.79
C ALA A 175 15.40 -10.28 -7.59
N LEU A 176 15.61 -11.54 -7.19
CA LEU A 176 14.74 -12.22 -6.24
C LEU A 176 15.39 -12.52 -4.90
N VAL A 177 16.71 -12.41 -4.78
CA VAL A 177 17.45 -12.76 -3.57
C VAL A 177 18.22 -11.55 -3.06
N SER A 178 18.31 -11.43 -1.75
CA SER A 178 19.08 -10.34 -1.13
C SER A 178 20.57 -10.39 -1.50
N SER A 179 21.22 -9.24 -1.48
CA SER A 179 22.62 -9.08 -1.95
C SER A 179 23.68 -9.82 -1.14
N ASP A 180 23.27 -10.44 -0.04
CA ASP A 180 24.13 -11.27 0.81
C ASP A 180 24.10 -12.76 0.41
N LEU A 181 23.48 -13.09 -0.73
CA LEU A 181 23.44 -14.45 -1.25
C LEU A 181 24.84 -15.08 -1.25
N LYS A 182 24.94 -16.21 -0.58
CA LYS A 182 26.10 -17.11 -0.64
C LYS A 182 25.67 -18.38 -1.31
N PHE A 183 26.38 -18.71 -2.34
CA PHE A 183 26.24 -19.95 -3.05
C PHE A 183 27.66 -20.43 -3.35
N ASP A 184 28.14 -21.36 -2.56
CA ASP A 184 29.44 -22.00 -2.82
C ASP A 184 29.26 -22.86 -4.05
N GLY A 185 29.77 -22.35 -5.16
CA GLY A 185 29.41 -22.71 -6.50
C GLY A 185 29.34 -24.20 -6.76
N LEU A 186 28.43 -24.56 -7.63
CA LEU A 186 28.20 -25.87 -8.18
C LEU A 186 29.48 -26.60 -8.58
N CYS A 187 30.48 -25.87 -9.13
CA CYS A 187 31.76 -26.42 -9.55
C CYS A 187 32.54 -27.04 -8.37
N ASP A 188 32.52 -26.43 -7.20
CA ASP A 188 33.17 -26.96 -6.01
C ASP A 188 32.48 -28.25 -5.52
N TYR A 189 31.18 -28.37 -5.76
CA TYR A 189 30.41 -29.56 -5.47
C TYR A 189 30.70 -30.70 -6.45
N LEU A 190 30.69 -30.42 -7.75
CA LEU A 190 30.94 -31.42 -8.80
C LEU A 190 32.40 -31.89 -8.81
N ASP A 191 33.37 -31.02 -8.50
CA ASP A 191 34.77 -31.40 -8.38
C ASP A 191 35.13 -32.19 -7.12
N GLY A 192 34.15 -32.35 -6.18
CA GLY A 192 34.33 -33.11 -4.95
C GLY A 192 35.37 -32.51 -4.00
N VAL A 193 35.75 -31.25 -4.19
CA VAL A 193 36.79 -30.55 -3.44
C VAL A 193 36.35 -30.21 -2.03
N ASN A 194 35.06 -30.00 -1.84
CA ASN A 194 34.45 -29.81 -0.54
C ASN A 194 33.22 -30.70 -0.43
N ASN A 195 33.16 -31.57 0.58
CA ASN A 195 31.90 -32.17 1.04
C ASN A 195 30.97 -31.11 1.69
N ALA A 196 31.04 -29.89 1.23
CA ALA A 196 30.24 -28.79 1.74
C ALA A 196 28.80 -28.93 1.25
N ASP A 197 27.87 -28.66 2.10
CA ASP A 197 26.45 -28.59 1.76
C ASP A 197 26.25 -27.45 0.72
N PRO A 198 25.82 -27.75 -0.54
CA PRO A 198 25.65 -26.74 -1.57
C PRO A 198 24.40 -25.89 -1.37
N THR A 199 23.77 -25.94 -0.21
CA THR A 199 22.57 -25.16 0.10
C THR A 199 22.86 -23.67 -0.01
N PRO A 200 22.23 -22.94 -0.95
CA PRO A 200 22.38 -21.50 -1.03
C PRO A 200 21.83 -20.85 0.26
N SER A 201 22.42 -19.73 0.67
CA SER A 201 21.95 -19.00 1.83
C SER A 201 21.82 -17.53 1.56
N ALA A 202 20.72 -16.93 2.05
CA ALA A 202 20.46 -15.50 1.96
C ALA A 202 19.62 -15.04 3.15
N TYR A 203 19.60 -13.73 3.41
CA TYR A 203 18.80 -13.13 4.47
C TYR A 203 17.31 -13.09 4.11
N SER A 204 17.00 -12.83 2.84
CA SER A 204 15.63 -12.75 2.35
C SER A 204 15.54 -13.08 0.87
N THR A 205 14.34 -13.47 0.44
CA THR A 205 14.00 -13.59 -0.97
C THR A 205 12.73 -12.82 -1.26
N MET A 206 12.53 -12.48 -2.53
CA MET A 206 11.37 -11.73 -3.00
C MET A 206 10.46 -12.65 -3.82
N TRP A 207 9.17 -12.45 -3.64
CA TRP A 207 8.14 -13.02 -4.48
C TRP A 207 7.35 -11.88 -5.09
N ILE A 208 7.25 -11.85 -6.41
CA ILE A 208 6.53 -10.84 -7.19
C ILE A 208 5.30 -11.51 -7.80
N ILE A 209 4.14 -10.95 -7.53
CA ILE A 209 2.86 -11.39 -8.10
C ILE A 209 2.37 -10.26 -9.01
N GLU A 210 2.24 -10.55 -10.29
CA GLU A 210 1.70 -9.62 -11.26
C GLU A 210 0.23 -9.95 -11.52
N THR A 211 -0.65 -9.02 -11.25
CA THR A 211 -2.09 -9.10 -11.52
C THR A 211 -2.45 -8.19 -12.69
N SER A 212 -3.59 -8.44 -13.32
CA SER A 212 -4.06 -7.58 -14.39
C SER A 212 -4.41 -6.18 -13.87
N ALA A 213 -3.82 -5.14 -14.45
CA ALA A 213 -4.20 -3.76 -14.14
C ALA A 213 -5.62 -3.40 -14.64
N GLN A 214 -6.27 -4.30 -15.40
CA GLN A 214 -7.65 -4.14 -15.86
C GLN A 214 -8.66 -4.71 -14.87
N ASP A 215 -8.22 -5.46 -13.87
CA ASP A 215 -9.09 -5.95 -12.82
C ASP A 215 -9.58 -4.76 -11.97
N PRO A 216 -10.88 -4.69 -11.65
CA PRO A 216 -11.44 -3.58 -10.86
C PRO A 216 -10.76 -3.46 -9.50
N LYS A 217 -10.49 -2.22 -9.06
CA LYS A 217 -9.91 -1.93 -7.72
C LYS A 217 -10.75 -2.57 -6.60
N GLU A 218 -12.07 -2.67 -6.78
CA GLU A 218 -13.00 -3.30 -5.84
C GLU A 218 -12.76 -4.79 -5.64
N ILE A 219 -12.03 -5.44 -6.57
CA ILE A 219 -11.64 -6.86 -6.49
C ILE A 219 -10.19 -6.98 -6.05
N LEU A 220 -9.28 -6.14 -6.58
CA LEU A 220 -7.85 -6.18 -6.27
C LEU A 220 -7.56 -5.85 -4.81
N MET A 221 -8.24 -4.84 -4.24
CA MET A 221 -8.02 -4.42 -2.87
C MET A 221 -8.40 -5.49 -1.83
N PRO A 222 -9.61 -6.09 -1.87
CA PRO A 222 -9.96 -7.21 -0.99
C PRO A 222 -9.03 -8.41 -1.16
N PHE A 223 -8.60 -8.71 -2.39
CA PHE A 223 -7.63 -9.78 -2.63
C PHE A 223 -6.28 -9.49 -1.98
N SER A 224 -5.74 -8.29 -2.15
CA SER A 224 -4.46 -7.88 -1.54
C SER A 224 -4.50 -7.93 -0.01
N LEU A 225 -5.65 -7.55 0.59
CA LEU A 225 -5.86 -7.64 2.04
C LEU A 225 -5.90 -9.10 2.52
N GLU A 226 -6.68 -9.93 1.86
CA GLU A 226 -6.79 -11.36 2.18
C GLU A 226 -5.45 -12.07 2.01
N LEU A 227 -4.72 -11.76 0.93
CA LEU A 227 -3.37 -12.26 0.70
C LEU A 227 -2.42 -11.87 1.84
N ARG A 228 -2.47 -10.59 2.29
CA ARG A 228 -1.68 -10.11 3.41
C ARG A 228 -2.03 -10.84 4.71
N GLU A 229 -3.31 -11.01 5.00
CA GLU A 229 -3.79 -11.73 6.18
C GLU A 229 -3.36 -13.20 6.13
N TYR A 230 -3.65 -13.88 5.04
CA TYR A 230 -3.29 -15.28 4.81
C TYR A 230 -1.79 -15.54 4.99
N LEU A 231 -0.94 -14.76 4.33
CA LEU A 231 0.50 -14.93 4.43
C LEU A 231 1.07 -14.47 5.79
N SER A 232 0.44 -13.50 6.47
CA SER A 232 0.87 -13.08 7.81
C SER A 232 0.62 -14.15 8.87
N GLU A 233 -0.36 -15.02 8.68
CA GLU A 233 -0.63 -16.19 9.52
C GLU A 233 0.29 -17.38 9.21
N GLY A 234 1.20 -17.25 8.24
CA GLY A 234 2.17 -18.28 7.84
C GLY A 234 1.70 -19.16 6.67
N GLY A 235 0.64 -18.74 5.97
CA GLY A 235 0.12 -19.44 4.81
C GLY A 235 -0.59 -20.76 5.15
N SER A 236 -0.73 -21.63 4.14
CA SER A 236 -1.47 -22.89 4.24
C SER A 236 -0.84 -23.91 5.22
N ALA A 237 0.47 -23.82 5.42
CA ALA A 237 1.20 -24.74 6.30
C ALA A 237 1.20 -24.29 7.76
N GLY A 238 0.76 -23.10 8.07
CA GLY A 238 0.74 -22.52 9.41
C GLY A 238 2.04 -22.71 10.19
N ALA A 239 2.90 -21.72 10.30
CA ALA A 239 4.21 -21.81 10.96
C ALA A 239 5.22 -22.72 10.23
N ASN A 240 5.25 -22.65 8.91
CA ASN A 240 6.21 -23.39 8.07
C ASN A 240 7.68 -22.89 8.19
N GLY A 241 7.93 -21.93 9.05
CA GLY A 241 9.27 -21.37 9.23
C GLY A 241 9.58 -20.16 8.34
N LEU A 242 8.62 -19.68 7.56
CA LEU A 242 8.72 -18.45 6.77
C LEU A 242 7.87 -17.31 7.35
N VAL A 243 8.34 -16.09 7.15
CA VAL A 243 7.62 -14.85 7.46
C VAL A 243 7.51 -14.05 6.18
N TYR A 244 6.29 -13.69 5.86
CA TYR A 244 5.95 -12.94 4.66
C TYR A 244 5.57 -11.51 5.00
N SER A 245 6.05 -10.56 4.18
CA SER A 245 5.66 -9.15 4.27
C SER A 245 5.14 -8.71 2.92
N VAL A 246 3.84 -8.51 2.83
CA VAL A 246 3.13 -8.18 1.58
C VAL A 246 3.01 -6.67 1.43
N VAL A 247 3.39 -6.15 0.27
CA VAL A 247 3.33 -4.73 -0.08
C VAL A 247 2.78 -4.60 -1.50
N SER A 248 1.73 -3.80 -1.65
CA SER A 248 1.20 -3.37 -2.95
C SER A 248 0.80 -1.90 -2.87
N GLU A 249 0.55 -1.27 -4.01
CA GLU A 249 0.11 0.12 -4.07
C GLU A 249 -1.22 0.30 -3.31
N GLU A 250 -2.16 -0.61 -3.50
CA GLU A 250 -3.46 -0.60 -2.85
C GLU A 250 -3.33 -0.71 -1.32
N LEU A 251 -2.47 -1.61 -0.83
CA LEU A 251 -2.24 -1.81 0.61
C LEU A 251 -1.58 -0.59 1.24
N VAL A 252 -0.59 0.00 0.57
CA VAL A 252 0.07 1.22 1.04
C VAL A 252 -0.93 2.38 1.10
N SER A 253 -1.75 2.53 0.06
CA SER A 253 -2.79 3.55 0.00
C SER A 253 -3.78 3.40 1.16
N GLN A 254 -4.23 2.18 1.43
CA GLN A 254 -5.13 1.91 2.55
C GLN A 254 -4.47 2.16 3.91
N ASP A 255 -3.25 1.68 4.13
CA ASP A 255 -2.53 1.87 5.39
C ASP A 255 -2.29 3.35 5.69
N ILE A 256 -2.02 4.16 4.64
CA ILE A 256 -1.94 5.63 4.76
C ILE A 256 -3.30 6.22 5.14
N ASN A 257 -4.38 5.80 4.48
CA ASN A 257 -5.73 6.27 4.78
C ASN A 257 -6.12 5.98 6.23
N ASP A 258 -6.00 4.73 6.65
CA ASP A 258 -6.38 4.28 7.99
C ASP A 258 -5.53 4.97 9.07
N GLY A 259 -4.22 5.04 8.85
CA GLY A 259 -3.30 5.74 9.74
C GLY A 259 -3.59 7.24 9.84
N THR A 260 -3.86 7.89 8.72
CA THR A 260 -4.15 9.32 8.67
C THR A 260 -5.50 9.63 9.31
N LEU A 261 -6.55 8.88 8.98
CA LEU A 261 -7.89 9.08 9.54
C LEU A 261 -7.92 8.84 11.05
N SER A 262 -7.23 7.81 11.54
CA SER A 262 -7.10 7.53 12.98
C SER A 262 -6.37 8.65 13.72
N ASN A 263 -5.22 9.08 13.20
CA ASN A 263 -4.45 10.18 13.78
C ASN A 263 -5.23 11.50 13.74
N PHE A 264 -5.89 11.79 12.61
CA PHE A 264 -6.71 12.99 12.46
C PHE A 264 -7.85 13.04 13.47
N THR A 265 -8.61 11.95 13.61
CA THR A 265 -9.74 11.87 14.54
C THR A 265 -9.27 12.11 15.99
N SER A 266 -8.16 11.51 16.37
CA SER A 266 -7.56 11.67 17.69
C SER A 266 -7.10 13.12 17.93
N LEU A 267 -6.36 13.70 16.99
CA LEU A 267 -5.88 15.08 17.07
C LEU A 267 -7.01 16.10 17.06
N LEU A 268 -8.04 15.87 16.24
CA LEU A 268 -9.23 16.73 16.19
C LEU A 268 -9.96 16.72 17.53
N ALA A 269 -10.18 15.55 18.14
CA ALA A 269 -10.84 15.41 19.42
C ALA A 269 -10.07 16.13 20.54
N ILE A 270 -8.75 15.95 20.61
CA ILE A 270 -7.90 16.63 21.60
C ILE A 270 -7.92 18.13 21.39
N SER A 271 -7.76 18.60 20.14
CA SER A 271 -7.75 20.01 19.78
C SER A 271 -9.08 20.68 20.13
N LEU A 272 -10.21 20.03 19.82
CA LEU A 272 -11.53 20.52 20.18
C LEU A 272 -11.71 20.63 21.70
N LEU A 273 -11.26 19.63 22.46
CA LEU A 273 -11.33 19.64 23.92
C LEU A 273 -10.53 20.80 24.51
N VAL A 274 -9.31 21.05 23.99
CA VAL A 274 -8.47 22.18 24.41
C VAL A 274 -9.15 23.50 24.10
N ILE A 275 -9.70 23.66 22.88
CA ILE A 275 -10.42 24.89 22.47
C ILE A 275 -11.62 25.14 23.38
N VAL A 276 -12.46 24.13 23.60
CA VAL A 276 -13.63 24.24 24.50
C VAL A 276 -13.19 24.60 25.92
N GLY A 277 -12.12 23.99 26.42
CA GLY A 277 -11.54 24.30 27.73
C GLY A 277 -11.10 25.75 27.86
N ILE A 278 -10.35 26.27 26.88
CA ILE A 278 -9.90 27.67 26.85
C ILE A 278 -11.09 28.63 26.77
N LEU A 279 -12.05 28.38 25.87
CA LEU A 279 -13.25 29.19 25.71
C LEU A 279 -14.11 29.18 26.99
N ALA A 280 -14.26 28.04 27.66
CA ALA A 280 -15.01 27.92 28.91
C ALA A 280 -14.35 28.72 30.04
N LEU A 281 -13.02 28.69 30.14
CA LEU A 281 -12.26 29.48 31.11
C LEU A 281 -12.36 30.98 30.83
N ALA A 282 -12.31 31.37 29.56
CA ALA A 282 -12.34 32.78 29.14
C ALA A 282 -13.73 33.40 29.34
N PHE A 283 -14.77 32.71 28.86
CA PHE A 283 -16.12 33.32 28.79
C PHE A 283 -17.02 32.95 29.95
N ARG A 284 -16.79 31.89 30.67
CA ARG A 284 -17.59 31.44 31.85
C ARG A 284 -19.11 31.35 31.57
N SER A 285 -19.52 31.30 30.32
CA SER A 285 -20.92 31.23 29.85
C SER A 285 -21.05 30.24 28.73
N ALA A 286 -21.94 29.26 28.86
CA ALA A 286 -22.19 28.23 27.87
C ALA A 286 -22.59 28.81 26.50
N VAL A 287 -23.41 29.86 26.49
CA VAL A 287 -23.87 30.52 25.26
C VAL A 287 -22.71 31.21 24.54
N MET A 288 -21.80 31.86 25.26
CA MET A 288 -20.63 32.51 24.68
C MET A 288 -19.57 31.51 24.16
N VAL A 289 -19.56 30.30 24.71
CA VAL A 289 -18.70 29.21 24.24
C VAL A 289 -19.32 28.53 23.02
N SER A 290 -20.64 28.29 23.01
CA SER A 290 -21.32 27.58 21.93
C SER A 290 -21.37 28.37 20.63
N ALA A 291 -21.50 29.70 20.65
CA ALA A 291 -21.61 30.51 19.45
C ALA A 291 -20.38 30.41 18.51
N PRO A 292 -19.12 30.55 18.99
CA PRO A 292 -17.94 30.32 18.15
C PRO A 292 -17.82 28.88 17.64
N LEU A 293 -18.19 27.89 18.47
CA LEU A 293 -18.13 26.48 18.09
C LEU A 293 -19.12 26.16 16.96
N VAL A 294 -20.35 26.67 17.04
CA VAL A 294 -21.35 26.52 15.98
C VAL A 294 -20.88 27.20 14.68
N ALA A 295 -20.33 28.41 14.79
CA ALA A 295 -19.77 29.13 13.62
C ALA A 295 -18.61 28.35 12.98
N LEU A 296 -17.74 27.75 13.78
CA LEU A 296 -16.65 26.91 13.33
C LEU A 296 -17.15 25.65 12.61
N THR A 297 -18.10 24.93 13.24
CA THR A 297 -18.69 23.74 12.62
C THR A 297 -19.36 24.07 11.30
N ALA A 298 -20.05 25.20 11.22
CA ALA A 298 -20.64 25.67 9.97
C ALA A 298 -19.56 25.99 8.90
N ALA A 299 -18.47 26.68 9.30
CA ALA A 299 -17.38 26.99 8.39
C ALA A 299 -16.71 25.73 7.84
N LEU A 300 -16.43 24.74 8.69
CA LEU A 300 -15.90 23.45 8.26
C LEU A 300 -16.85 22.73 7.30
N SER A 301 -18.15 22.66 7.66
CA SER A 301 -19.17 22.06 6.80
C SER A 301 -19.25 22.74 5.42
N TRP A 302 -19.12 24.06 5.38
CA TRP A 302 -19.12 24.79 4.11
C TRP A 302 -17.87 24.53 3.29
N THR A 303 -16.70 24.49 3.94
CA THR A 303 -15.43 24.22 3.25
C THR A 303 -15.45 22.84 2.61
N TYR A 304 -15.72 21.80 3.39
CA TYR A 304 -15.76 20.44 2.85
C TYR A 304 -16.96 20.21 1.91
N GLY A 305 -18.13 20.78 2.24
CA GLY A 305 -19.31 20.67 1.39
C GLY A 305 -19.12 21.34 0.01
N LEU A 306 -18.36 22.44 -0.08
CA LEU A 306 -18.01 23.07 -1.34
C LEU A 306 -17.05 22.23 -2.18
N VAL A 307 -16.07 21.59 -1.55
CA VAL A 307 -15.16 20.64 -2.23
C VAL A 307 -15.96 19.47 -2.83
N ALA A 308 -16.83 18.86 -2.00
CA ALA A 308 -17.72 17.78 -2.46
C ALA A 308 -18.65 18.22 -3.59
N LEU A 309 -19.24 19.42 -3.50
CA LEU A 309 -20.12 19.96 -4.53
C LEU A 309 -19.36 20.25 -5.84
N GLY A 310 -18.08 20.59 -5.76
CA GLY A 310 -17.20 20.80 -6.90
C GLY A 310 -16.81 19.52 -7.63
N GLY A 311 -17.15 18.35 -7.07
CA GLY A 311 -16.78 17.05 -7.63
C GLY A 311 -15.27 16.76 -7.55
N SER A 312 -14.54 17.52 -6.71
CA SER A 312 -13.13 17.25 -6.45
C SER A 312 -13.00 16.09 -5.47
N GLU A 313 -12.06 15.22 -5.72
CA GLU A 313 -11.70 14.16 -4.79
C GLU A 313 -11.09 14.76 -3.53
N PHE A 314 -11.37 14.14 -2.38
CA PHE A 314 -10.78 14.54 -1.13
C PHE A 314 -9.40 13.92 -1.01
N THR A 315 -8.40 14.74 -0.77
CA THR A 315 -7.05 14.30 -0.52
C THR A 315 -6.75 14.28 0.99
N VAL A 316 -5.73 13.52 1.38
CA VAL A 316 -5.26 13.51 2.78
C VAL A 316 -4.82 14.91 3.23
N LEU A 317 -4.40 15.78 2.30
CA LEU A 317 -4.05 17.18 2.60
C LEU A 317 -5.28 18.02 3.00
N ASP A 318 -6.46 17.72 2.45
CA ASP A 318 -7.69 18.43 2.79
C ASP A 318 -8.07 18.23 4.27
N ILE A 319 -7.66 17.10 4.84
CA ILE A 319 -7.82 16.84 6.28
C ILE A 319 -7.12 17.91 7.11
N ALA A 320 -5.96 18.40 6.67
CA ALA A 320 -5.19 19.42 7.39
C ALA A 320 -5.90 20.79 7.43
N VAL A 321 -6.87 21.04 6.58
CA VAL A 321 -7.65 22.29 6.55
C VAL A 321 -8.44 22.48 7.84
N ALA A 322 -8.98 21.42 8.43
CA ALA A 322 -9.76 21.51 9.67
C ALA A 322 -8.94 22.06 10.86
N PRO A 323 -7.74 21.53 11.20
CA PRO A 323 -6.89 22.12 12.24
C PRO A 323 -6.48 23.56 11.94
N VAL A 324 -6.23 23.92 10.67
CA VAL A 324 -5.87 25.28 10.27
C VAL A 324 -7.03 26.25 10.54
N ILE A 325 -8.25 25.90 10.14
CA ILE A 325 -9.45 26.71 10.42
C ILE A 325 -9.68 26.81 11.93
N LEU A 326 -9.49 25.73 12.68
CA LEU A 326 -9.57 25.70 14.13
C LEU A 326 -8.55 26.66 14.79
N SER A 327 -7.34 26.76 14.24
CA SER A 327 -6.30 27.64 14.75
C SER A 327 -6.60 29.13 14.54
N LEU A 328 -7.38 29.48 13.51
CA LEU A 328 -7.76 30.87 13.20
C LEU A 328 -8.63 31.52 14.30
N ILE A 329 -9.33 30.74 15.11
CA ILE A 329 -10.14 31.23 16.23
C ILE A 329 -9.26 31.86 17.33
N HIS A 330 -7.99 31.46 17.43
CA HIS A 330 -7.07 32.01 18.42
C HIS A 330 -6.53 33.41 18.05
N ILE A 331 -6.69 33.85 16.81
CA ILE A 331 -6.23 35.16 16.34
C ILE A 331 -7.35 36.20 16.45
#